data_ba1010c9bac55849e9cb4ae27fc48cdc
#
_entry.id   ba1010c9bac55849e9cb4ae27fc48cdc
#
_cell.length_a   1.000
_cell.length_b   1.000
_cell.length_c   1.000
_cell.angle_alpha   90.00
_cell.angle_beta   90.00
_cell.angle_gamma   90.00
#
_symmetry.space_group_name_H-M   'P 1'
#
loop_
_entity.id
_entity.type
_entity.pdbx_description
1 polymer ?
#
loop_
_entity_poly.entity_id
_entity_poly.type
_entity_poly.pdbx_seq_one_letter_code
_entity_poly.pdbx_strand_id
1 'polypeptide(L)'
;VTAALGTLALLLATLAALGGAAALLRGQVAGRPALVALGERAPAAVFAFVTTAVAALEAALLRPDFSVAYVADNVSSGTPLLFRAIALWGALEGSILLWAWLHAGFTALVAWRYRGRYPATVPLALAVLLGIGAFFLLLMLGPADPFAPAVPVPADGRGLNPLLRNHPLMAVHPPFLYLGYVGLAVPYAFAMAALLSRTLRDEWAAVTRRWTMAAWAFLTTGIVLGAWWSYEVLGWGGYWAWDPVENAALLPWLAVTAFLHSAIVQERRRLLRLWNCALVILAFLLTLFGTFLTRSGILASVHAFTVSLIGPLFLLFIAAVLAFSLAVLLLRRDQVRDEGALPAYLSRETLFLLNNVLLLVLVATVFLGTVFPLVVEAVA
;
A
#
# COMPACT_ATOMS: atom_id res chain seq x y z
N VAL A 1 -14.81 -26.50 -1.26
CA VAL A 1 -14.32 -26.39 0.15
C VAL A 1 -13.30 -25.26 0.26
N THR A 2 -12.28 -25.22 -0.60
CA THR A 2 -11.17 -24.25 -0.55
C THR A 2 -11.65 -22.81 -0.70
N ALA A 3 -12.53 -22.53 -1.67
CA ALA A 3 -13.12 -21.20 -1.86
C ALA A 3 -13.94 -20.75 -0.64
N ALA A 4 -14.82 -21.61 -0.11
CA ALA A 4 -15.63 -21.28 1.06
C ALA A 4 -14.78 -20.98 2.30
N LEU A 5 -13.67 -21.70 2.50
CA LEU A 5 -12.71 -21.43 3.58
C LEU A 5 -12.06 -20.05 3.39
N GLY A 6 -11.65 -19.73 2.15
CA GLY A 6 -11.05 -18.42 1.84
C GLY A 6 -12.02 -17.27 2.06
N THR A 7 -13.25 -17.36 1.57
CA THR A 7 -14.29 -16.34 1.77
C THR A 7 -14.62 -16.16 3.26
N LEU A 8 -14.77 -17.25 4.03
CA LEU A 8 -14.99 -17.19 5.47
C LEU A 8 -13.83 -16.50 6.18
N ALA A 9 -12.59 -16.82 5.79
CA ALA A 9 -11.40 -16.18 6.37
C ALA A 9 -11.37 -14.68 6.07
N LEU A 10 -11.73 -14.22 4.86
CA LEU A 10 -11.84 -12.79 4.52
C LEU A 10 -12.95 -12.10 5.33
N LEU A 11 -14.10 -12.73 5.53
CA LEU A 11 -15.17 -12.21 6.39
C LEU A 11 -14.70 -12.02 7.84
N LEU A 12 -14.04 -13.04 8.41
CA LEU A 12 -13.52 -12.96 9.78
C LEU A 12 -12.40 -11.92 9.91
N ALA A 13 -11.53 -11.78 8.89
CA ALA A 13 -10.52 -10.74 8.84
C ALA A 13 -11.15 -9.35 8.82
N THR A 14 -12.21 -9.16 8.04
CA THR A 14 -12.93 -7.87 7.95
C THR A 14 -13.58 -7.49 9.28
N LEU A 15 -14.28 -8.45 9.90
CA LEU A 15 -14.90 -8.24 11.22
C LEU A 15 -13.85 -7.93 12.29
N ALA A 16 -12.71 -8.63 12.28
CA ALA A 16 -11.61 -8.38 13.21
C ALA A 16 -10.97 -7.00 12.97
N ALA A 17 -10.80 -6.58 11.71
CA ALA A 17 -10.24 -5.27 11.37
C ALA A 17 -11.16 -4.13 11.82
N LEU A 18 -12.43 -4.18 11.47
CA LEU A 18 -13.43 -3.15 11.82
C LEU A 18 -13.67 -3.12 13.33
N GLY A 19 -13.89 -4.29 13.96
CA GLY A 19 -14.10 -4.41 15.39
C GLY A 19 -12.87 -3.97 16.20
N GLY A 20 -11.66 -4.34 15.74
CA GLY A 20 -10.40 -3.93 16.34
C GLY A 20 -10.18 -2.42 16.26
N ALA A 21 -10.37 -1.82 15.09
CA ALA A 21 -10.27 -0.36 14.92
C ALA A 21 -11.28 0.38 15.82
N ALA A 22 -12.53 -0.06 15.85
CA ALA A 22 -13.56 0.52 16.73
C ALA A 22 -13.23 0.38 18.21
N ALA A 23 -12.70 -0.77 18.64
CA ALA A 23 -12.29 -1.00 20.02
C ALA A 23 -11.12 -0.10 20.43
N LEU A 24 -10.11 0.07 19.56
CA LEU A 24 -8.98 0.96 19.79
C LEU A 24 -9.42 2.41 19.91
N LEU A 25 -10.23 2.90 18.96
CA LEU A 25 -10.72 4.29 18.97
C LEU A 25 -11.59 4.58 20.19
N ARG A 26 -12.59 3.72 20.46
CA ARG A 26 -13.47 3.89 21.65
C ARG A 26 -12.70 3.75 22.95
N GLY A 27 -11.74 2.80 23.01
CA GLY A 27 -10.89 2.59 24.17
C GLY A 27 -10.05 3.82 24.49
N GLN A 28 -9.45 4.45 23.49
CA GLN A 28 -8.65 5.67 23.64
C GLN A 28 -9.51 6.88 24.03
N VAL A 29 -10.64 7.09 23.35
CA VAL A 29 -11.52 8.24 23.62
C VAL A 29 -12.19 8.12 25.00
N ALA A 30 -12.64 6.92 25.38
CA ALA A 30 -13.35 6.69 26.65
C ALA A 30 -12.42 6.34 27.82
N GLY A 31 -11.09 6.30 27.63
CA GLY A 31 -10.14 5.90 28.67
C GLY A 31 -10.36 4.47 29.19
N ARG A 32 -10.76 3.52 28.30
CA ARG A 32 -11.07 2.13 28.67
C ARG A 32 -9.95 1.18 28.26
N PRO A 33 -8.99 0.84 29.12
CA PRO A 33 -7.84 0.02 28.78
C PRO A 33 -8.21 -1.41 28.33
N ALA A 34 -9.32 -1.96 28.80
CA ALA A 34 -9.80 -3.27 28.37
C ALA A 34 -10.19 -3.30 26.87
N LEU A 35 -10.80 -2.22 26.36
CA LEU A 35 -11.11 -2.10 24.94
C LEU A 35 -9.84 -1.91 24.10
N VAL A 36 -8.87 -1.14 24.59
CA VAL A 36 -7.57 -0.98 23.92
C VAL A 36 -6.87 -2.34 23.83
N ALA A 37 -6.78 -3.09 24.94
CA ALA A 37 -6.16 -4.41 24.95
C ALA A 37 -6.87 -5.43 24.04
N LEU A 38 -8.20 -5.33 23.90
CA LEU A 38 -8.96 -6.14 22.95
C LEU A 38 -8.58 -5.76 21.50
N GLY A 39 -8.56 -4.46 21.19
CA GLY A 39 -8.23 -3.97 19.86
C GLY A 39 -6.79 -4.26 19.43
N GLU A 40 -5.84 -4.25 20.39
CA GLU A 40 -4.43 -4.61 20.12
C GLU A 40 -4.22 -6.08 19.73
N ARG A 41 -5.20 -6.96 19.95
CA ARG A 41 -5.17 -8.35 19.48
C ARG A 41 -5.65 -8.50 18.03
N ALA A 42 -6.43 -7.54 17.53
CA ALA A 42 -7.01 -7.59 16.19
C ALA A 42 -5.96 -7.72 15.07
N PRO A 43 -4.81 -7.02 15.08
CA PRO A 43 -3.78 -7.19 14.06
C PRO A 43 -3.31 -8.63 13.86
N ALA A 44 -3.09 -9.38 14.94
CA ALA A 44 -2.69 -10.78 14.85
C ALA A 44 -3.80 -11.67 14.28
N ALA A 45 -5.05 -11.42 14.68
CA ALA A 45 -6.22 -12.14 14.16
C ALA A 45 -6.41 -11.87 12.66
N VAL A 46 -6.34 -10.59 12.24
CA VAL A 46 -6.43 -10.20 10.82
C VAL A 46 -5.33 -10.88 10.01
N PHE A 47 -4.09 -10.84 10.49
CA PHE A 47 -2.98 -11.50 9.80
C PHE A 47 -3.19 -13.01 9.68
N ALA A 48 -3.64 -13.67 10.73
CA ALA A 48 -3.92 -15.11 10.70
C ALA A 48 -5.04 -15.45 9.70
N PHE A 49 -6.14 -14.71 9.70
CA PHE A 49 -7.25 -14.95 8.77
C PHE A 49 -6.87 -14.66 7.32
N VAL A 50 -6.19 -13.55 7.04
CA VAL A 50 -5.73 -13.23 5.68
C VAL A 50 -4.70 -14.26 5.20
N THR A 51 -3.82 -14.76 6.10
CA THR A 51 -2.89 -15.86 5.76
C THR A 51 -3.65 -17.14 5.41
N THR A 52 -4.75 -17.42 6.09
CA THR A 52 -5.62 -18.56 5.76
C THR A 52 -6.25 -18.37 4.36
N ALA A 53 -6.70 -17.16 4.02
CA ALA A 53 -7.24 -16.87 2.69
C ALA A 53 -6.16 -17.01 1.60
N VAL A 54 -4.94 -16.50 1.82
CA VAL A 54 -3.80 -16.67 0.92
C VAL A 54 -3.49 -18.17 0.73
N ALA A 55 -3.40 -18.92 1.82
CA ALA A 55 -3.14 -20.37 1.75
C ALA A 55 -4.24 -21.14 1.01
N ALA A 56 -5.51 -20.71 1.15
CA ALA A 56 -6.63 -21.30 0.43
C ALA A 56 -6.53 -21.04 -1.09
N LEU A 57 -6.25 -19.78 -1.50
CA LEU A 57 -6.10 -19.45 -2.92
C LEU A 57 -4.86 -20.14 -3.51
N GLU A 58 -3.75 -20.14 -2.78
CA GLU A 58 -2.52 -20.82 -3.19
C GLU A 58 -2.74 -22.34 -3.39
N ALA A 59 -3.48 -22.97 -2.47
CA ALA A 59 -3.83 -24.39 -2.62
C ALA A 59 -4.72 -24.64 -3.86
N ALA A 60 -5.62 -23.72 -4.21
CA ALA A 60 -6.44 -23.80 -5.42
C ALA A 60 -5.59 -23.62 -6.70
N LEU A 61 -4.63 -22.69 -6.69
CA LEU A 61 -3.71 -22.47 -7.81
C LEU A 61 -2.78 -23.66 -8.05
N LEU A 62 -2.21 -24.23 -6.99
CA LEU A 62 -1.29 -25.36 -7.09
C LEU A 62 -1.98 -26.65 -7.57
N ARG A 63 -3.29 -26.82 -7.23
CA ARG A 63 -4.09 -28.01 -7.60
C ARG A 63 -4.97 -27.82 -8.83
N PRO A 64 -4.76 -26.81 -9.67
CA PRO A 64 -5.65 -26.19 -10.66
C PRO A 64 -7.14 -26.45 -10.42
N ASP A 65 -7.69 -25.84 -9.34
CA ASP A 65 -9.12 -25.94 -9.02
C ASP A 65 -9.91 -24.92 -9.87
N PHE A 66 -10.29 -25.32 -11.09
CA PHE A 66 -11.00 -24.46 -12.03
C PHE A 66 -12.44 -24.11 -11.61
N SER A 67 -12.93 -24.62 -10.47
CA SER A 67 -14.20 -24.16 -9.90
C SER A 67 -14.08 -22.72 -9.33
N VAL A 68 -12.85 -22.22 -9.11
CA VAL A 68 -12.56 -20.85 -8.73
C VAL A 68 -12.24 -20.04 -9.99
N ALA A 69 -12.98 -18.98 -10.25
CA ALA A 69 -12.84 -18.15 -11.46
C ALA A 69 -11.41 -17.62 -11.63
N TYR A 70 -10.80 -17.10 -10.53
CA TYR A 70 -9.42 -16.63 -10.54
C TYR A 70 -8.43 -17.69 -11.05
N VAL A 71 -8.60 -18.95 -10.62
CA VAL A 71 -7.74 -20.07 -11.04
C VAL A 71 -7.98 -20.39 -12.51
N ALA A 72 -9.25 -20.50 -12.93
CA ALA A 72 -9.63 -20.77 -14.31
C ALA A 72 -9.10 -19.73 -15.30
N ASP A 73 -9.04 -18.47 -14.89
CA ASP A 73 -8.57 -17.37 -15.73
C ASP A 73 -7.04 -17.25 -15.80
N ASN A 74 -6.30 -17.69 -14.77
CA ASN A 74 -4.87 -17.42 -14.62
C ASN A 74 -3.96 -18.65 -14.63
N VAL A 75 -4.51 -19.88 -14.58
CA VAL A 75 -3.75 -21.13 -14.57
C VAL A 75 -4.37 -22.12 -15.54
N SER A 76 -3.56 -22.96 -16.16
CA SER A 76 -4.00 -24.11 -16.96
C SER A 76 -3.33 -25.40 -16.46
N SER A 77 -3.81 -26.55 -16.92
CA SER A 77 -3.21 -27.86 -16.61
C SER A 77 -1.73 -27.93 -17.05
N GLY A 78 -1.36 -27.22 -18.12
CA GLY A 78 0.02 -27.13 -18.64
C GLY A 78 0.89 -26.07 -17.95
N THR A 79 0.38 -25.26 -17.03
CA THR A 79 1.16 -24.21 -16.35
C THR A 79 2.18 -24.87 -15.39
N PRO A 80 3.50 -24.57 -15.52
CA PRO A 80 4.52 -25.10 -14.62
C PRO A 80 4.30 -24.69 -13.16
N LEU A 81 4.70 -25.54 -12.21
CA LEU A 81 4.41 -25.36 -10.76
C LEU A 81 4.85 -24.01 -10.21
N LEU A 82 6.05 -23.51 -10.59
CA LEU A 82 6.53 -22.19 -10.19
C LEU A 82 5.55 -21.09 -10.61
N PHE A 83 5.07 -21.14 -11.86
CA PHE A 83 4.17 -20.13 -12.39
C PHE A 83 2.74 -20.27 -11.83
N ARG A 84 2.32 -21.46 -11.37
CA ARG A 84 1.09 -21.62 -10.58
C ARG A 84 1.20 -20.88 -9.24
N ALA A 85 2.31 -21.07 -8.52
CA ALA A 85 2.54 -20.39 -7.24
C ALA A 85 2.59 -18.86 -7.40
N ILE A 86 3.30 -18.35 -8.40
CA ILE A 86 3.40 -16.89 -8.61
C ILE A 86 2.17 -16.28 -9.27
N ALA A 87 1.25 -17.08 -9.77
CA ALA A 87 -0.04 -16.61 -10.29
C ALA A 87 -0.89 -15.91 -9.21
N LEU A 88 -0.59 -16.12 -7.92
CA LEU A 88 -1.22 -15.39 -6.82
C LEU A 88 -1.22 -13.86 -7.03
N TRP A 89 -0.18 -13.30 -7.61
CA TRP A 89 -0.10 -11.86 -7.91
C TRP A 89 -0.16 -11.52 -9.39
N GLY A 90 -0.48 -12.49 -10.23
CA GLY A 90 -0.52 -12.35 -11.69
C GLY A 90 -1.72 -11.59 -12.23
N ALA A 91 -2.77 -11.38 -11.43
CA ALA A 91 -3.98 -10.69 -11.82
C ALA A 91 -4.58 -9.89 -10.67
N LEU A 92 -5.73 -9.25 -10.91
CA LEU A 92 -6.33 -8.24 -10.05
C LEU A 92 -6.59 -8.73 -8.63
N GLU A 93 -7.44 -9.75 -8.48
CA GLU A 93 -7.98 -10.19 -7.18
C GLU A 93 -6.88 -10.75 -6.27
N GLY A 94 -6.02 -11.60 -6.83
CA GLY A 94 -4.89 -12.18 -6.09
C GLY A 94 -3.84 -11.14 -5.73
N SER A 95 -3.62 -10.13 -6.58
CA SER A 95 -2.72 -9.02 -6.27
C SER A 95 -3.23 -8.14 -5.14
N ILE A 96 -4.56 -7.95 -5.01
CA ILE A 96 -5.18 -7.27 -3.88
C ILE A 96 -5.05 -8.11 -2.61
N LEU A 97 -5.21 -9.43 -2.72
CA LEU A 97 -5.02 -10.35 -1.60
C LEU A 97 -3.56 -10.32 -1.10
N LEU A 98 -2.57 -10.31 -1.99
CA LEU A 98 -1.16 -10.12 -1.63
C LEU A 98 -0.95 -8.79 -0.90
N TRP A 99 -1.53 -7.69 -1.42
CA TRP A 99 -1.46 -6.37 -0.79
C TRP A 99 -2.02 -6.41 0.64
N ALA A 100 -3.21 -6.98 0.82
CA ALA A 100 -3.86 -7.10 2.12
C ALA A 100 -3.06 -8.00 3.09
N TRP A 101 -2.45 -9.07 2.59
CA TRP A 101 -1.61 -9.96 3.40
C TRP A 101 -0.36 -9.28 3.92
N LEU A 102 0.38 -8.58 3.06
CA LEU A 102 1.56 -7.81 3.45
C LEU A 102 1.19 -6.69 4.42
N HIS A 103 0.06 -6.00 4.17
CA HIS A 103 -0.44 -4.96 5.07
C HIS A 103 -0.82 -5.50 6.45
N ALA A 104 -1.53 -6.62 6.50
CA ALA A 104 -1.85 -7.31 7.75
C ALA A 104 -0.58 -7.76 8.49
N GLY A 105 0.44 -8.24 7.76
CA GLY A 105 1.75 -8.59 8.30
C GLY A 105 2.47 -7.38 8.92
N PHE A 106 2.54 -6.24 8.21
CA PHE A 106 3.09 -5.00 8.76
C PHE A 106 2.31 -4.52 9.99
N THR A 107 0.98 -4.58 9.94
CA THR A 107 0.13 -4.17 11.07
C THR A 107 0.36 -5.05 12.31
N ALA A 108 0.44 -6.36 12.13
CA ALA A 108 0.76 -7.30 13.20
C ALA A 108 2.18 -7.09 13.76
N LEU A 109 3.16 -6.83 12.88
CA LEU A 109 4.53 -6.56 13.27
C LEU A 109 4.66 -5.24 14.04
N VAL A 110 3.91 -4.20 13.68
CA VAL A 110 3.81 -2.94 14.43
C VAL A 110 3.22 -3.21 15.81
N ALA A 111 2.10 -3.94 15.92
CA ALA A 111 1.47 -4.28 17.20
C ALA A 111 2.43 -5.06 18.10
N TRP A 112 3.17 -6.02 17.56
CA TRP A 112 4.16 -6.80 18.31
C TRP A 112 5.37 -5.95 18.72
N ARG A 113 5.94 -5.16 17.80
CA ARG A 113 7.19 -4.39 18.01
C ARG A 113 7.03 -3.27 19.04
N TYR A 114 5.84 -2.68 19.10
CA TYR A 114 5.54 -1.55 19.99
C TYR A 114 4.60 -1.92 21.14
N ARG A 115 4.43 -3.21 21.42
CA ARG A 115 3.61 -3.68 22.52
C ARG A 115 4.02 -3.03 23.84
N GLY A 116 3.07 -2.39 24.54
CA GLY A 116 3.29 -1.66 25.78
C GLY A 116 4.11 -0.37 25.64
N ARG A 117 4.43 0.07 24.43
CA ARG A 117 5.13 1.33 24.16
C ARG A 117 4.17 2.35 23.57
N TYR A 118 4.40 3.63 23.87
CA TYR A 118 3.61 4.74 23.33
C TYR A 118 2.09 4.53 23.44
N PRO A 119 1.54 4.34 24.68
CA PRO A 119 0.15 3.91 24.88
C PRO A 119 -0.89 4.89 24.37
N ALA A 120 -0.54 6.16 24.18
CA ALA A 120 -1.42 7.16 23.57
C ALA A 120 -1.38 7.12 22.02
N THR A 121 -0.30 6.64 21.40
CA THR A 121 -0.08 6.76 19.95
C THR A 121 -0.26 5.43 19.21
N VAL A 122 0.33 4.35 19.71
CA VAL A 122 0.30 3.05 19.02
C VAL A 122 -1.12 2.52 18.78
N PRO A 123 -2.06 2.59 19.76
CA PRO A 123 -3.43 2.18 19.49
C PRO A 123 -4.11 2.97 18.37
N LEU A 124 -3.84 4.27 18.23
CA LEU A 124 -4.36 5.10 17.16
C LEU A 124 -3.70 4.75 15.81
N ALA A 125 -2.38 4.49 15.80
CA ALA A 125 -1.70 4.03 14.59
C ALA A 125 -2.24 2.68 14.11
N LEU A 126 -2.48 1.74 15.03
CA LEU A 126 -3.12 0.45 14.71
C LEU A 126 -4.55 0.63 14.20
N ALA A 127 -5.32 1.56 14.77
CA ALA A 127 -6.68 1.85 14.28
C ALA A 127 -6.65 2.38 12.83
N VAL A 128 -5.70 3.26 12.49
CA VAL A 128 -5.51 3.75 11.13
C VAL A 128 -5.10 2.60 10.19
N LEU A 129 -4.13 1.77 10.58
CA LEU A 129 -3.70 0.61 9.78
C LEU A 129 -4.85 -0.39 9.58
N LEU A 130 -5.59 -0.73 10.62
CA LEU A 130 -6.76 -1.62 10.51
C LEU A 130 -7.83 -1.02 9.60
N GLY A 131 -8.05 0.30 9.65
CA GLY A 131 -8.98 0.99 8.75
C GLY A 131 -8.55 0.91 7.28
N ILE A 132 -7.26 1.09 7.00
CA ILE A 132 -6.70 0.90 5.65
C ILE A 132 -6.89 -0.55 5.21
N GLY A 133 -6.54 -1.52 6.06
CA GLY A 133 -6.72 -2.95 5.76
C GLY A 133 -8.18 -3.33 5.50
N ALA A 134 -9.11 -2.76 6.25
CA ALA A 134 -10.55 -3.00 6.08
C ALA A 134 -11.04 -2.61 4.68
N PHE A 135 -10.53 -1.52 4.08
CA PHE A 135 -10.87 -1.14 2.71
C PHE A 135 -10.53 -2.26 1.72
N PHE A 136 -9.30 -2.79 1.77
CA PHE A 136 -8.88 -3.86 0.86
C PHE A 136 -9.64 -5.18 1.11
N LEU A 137 -9.95 -5.48 2.37
CA LEU A 137 -10.78 -6.64 2.72
C LEU A 137 -12.20 -6.52 2.18
N LEU A 138 -12.80 -5.33 2.26
CA LEU A 138 -14.13 -5.07 1.70
C LEU A 138 -14.15 -5.16 0.17
N LEU A 139 -13.09 -4.73 -0.53
CA LEU A 139 -12.98 -4.93 -1.98
C LEU A 139 -13.03 -6.42 -2.35
N MET A 140 -12.36 -7.27 -1.56
CA MET A 140 -12.32 -8.72 -1.79
C MET A 140 -13.60 -9.47 -1.39
N LEU A 141 -14.47 -8.86 -0.61
CA LEU A 141 -15.82 -9.36 -0.32
C LEU A 141 -16.87 -8.85 -1.33
N GLY A 142 -16.44 -8.06 -2.31
CA GLY A 142 -17.29 -7.46 -3.33
C GLY A 142 -16.64 -7.57 -4.72
N PRO A 143 -16.26 -6.45 -5.35
CA PRO A 143 -15.88 -6.43 -6.77
C PRO A 143 -14.54 -7.12 -7.09
N ALA A 144 -13.74 -7.49 -6.10
CA ALA A 144 -12.45 -8.15 -6.27
C ALA A 144 -12.38 -9.50 -5.53
N ASP A 145 -13.44 -10.28 -5.60
CA ASP A 145 -13.53 -11.58 -4.90
C ASP A 145 -12.57 -12.62 -5.50
N PRO A 146 -11.48 -13.00 -4.81
CA PRO A 146 -10.53 -14.00 -5.31
C PRO A 146 -11.09 -15.43 -5.27
N PHE A 147 -12.26 -15.62 -4.65
CA PHE A 147 -12.92 -16.91 -4.47
C PHE A 147 -14.24 -17.03 -5.24
N ALA A 148 -14.51 -16.09 -6.15
CA ALA A 148 -15.70 -16.13 -7.01
C ALA A 148 -15.77 -17.46 -7.77
N PRO A 149 -16.97 -18.10 -7.87
CA PRO A 149 -17.12 -19.36 -8.60
C PRO A 149 -17.01 -19.15 -10.11
N ALA A 150 -16.35 -20.06 -10.80
CA ALA A 150 -16.40 -20.13 -12.26
C ALA A 150 -17.72 -20.76 -12.72
N VAL A 151 -18.46 -20.04 -13.57
CA VAL A 151 -19.75 -20.53 -14.10
C VAL A 151 -19.85 -20.27 -15.61
N PRO A 152 -19.85 -21.29 -16.45
CA PRO A 152 -19.65 -22.72 -16.15
C PRO A 152 -18.20 -23.01 -15.74
N VAL A 153 -17.98 -24.14 -15.04
CA VAL A 153 -16.59 -24.56 -14.72
C VAL A 153 -15.96 -25.08 -16.02
N PRO A 154 -14.84 -24.51 -16.48
CA PRO A 154 -14.19 -24.95 -17.70
C PRO A 154 -13.44 -26.28 -17.50
N ALA A 155 -13.24 -27.04 -18.59
CA ALA A 155 -12.47 -28.28 -18.56
C ALA A 155 -10.96 -28.04 -18.32
N ASP A 156 -10.45 -26.91 -18.77
CA ASP A 156 -9.07 -26.40 -18.49
C ASP A 156 -9.10 -24.87 -18.38
N GLY A 157 -8.13 -24.29 -17.70
CA GLY A 157 -8.04 -22.85 -17.54
C GLY A 157 -7.27 -22.17 -18.67
N ARG A 158 -7.40 -20.84 -18.74
CA ARG A 158 -6.79 -19.99 -19.79
C ARG A 158 -5.26 -19.92 -19.70
N GLY A 159 -4.71 -20.15 -18.51
CA GLY A 159 -3.28 -19.99 -18.24
C GLY A 159 -2.87 -18.55 -17.98
N LEU A 160 -1.67 -18.39 -17.45
CA LEU A 160 -1.11 -17.08 -17.12
C LEU A 160 -0.82 -16.28 -18.39
N ASN A 161 -0.95 -14.95 -18.30
CA ASN A 161 -0.58 -14.03 -19.37
C ASN A 161 0.85 -14.35 -19.88
N PRO A 162 1.06 -14.46 -21.21
CA PRO A 162 2.37 -14.78 -21.79
C PRO A 162 3.52 -13.90 -21.30
N LEU A 163 3.28 -12.62 -21.07
CA LEU A 163 4.31 -11.70 -20.54
C LEU A 163 4.76 -12.05 -19.12
N LEU A 164 3.92 -12.75 -18.34
CA LEU A 164 4.17 -13.08 -16.93
C LEU A 164 4.77 -14.47 -16.73
N ARG A 165 4.68 -15.37 -17.72
CA ARG A 165 5.06 -16.78 -17.57
C ARG A 165 6.47 -17.14 -18.04
N ASN A 166 7.23 -16.19 -18.57
CA ASN A 166 8.47 -16.48 -19.30
C ASN A 166 9.73 -15.97 -18.62
N HIS A 167 9.62 -15.25 -17.49
CA HIS A 167 10.78 -14.67 -16.84
C HIS A 167 10.78 -14.84 -15.33
N PRO A 168 11.91 -15.23 -14.69
CA PRO A 168 11.99 -15.44 -13.24
C PRO A 168 11.79 -14.16 -12.42
N LEU A 169 12.04 -12.98 -12.98
CA LEU A 169 11.77 -11.71 -12.29
C LEU A 169 10.30 -11.49 -11.95
N MET A 170 9.37 -12.19 -12.63
CA MET A 170 7.96 -12.21 -12.24
C MET A 170 7.75 -12.79 -10.82
N ALA A 171 8.64 -13.68 -10.37
CA ALA A 171 8.57 -14.21 -9.01
C ALA A 171 9.06 -13.22 -7.96
N VAL A 172 9.99 -12.32 -8.31
CA VAL A 172 10.73 -11.49 -7.33
C VAL A 172 10.32 -10.02 -7.37
N HIS A 173 10.23 -9.42 -8.58
CA HIS A 173 9.94 -8.00 -8.74
C HIS A 173 8.64 -7.54 -8.05
N PRO A 174 7.46 -8.17 -8.30
CA PRO A 174 6.22 -7.67 -7.72
C PRO A 174 6.20 -7.75 -6.19
N PRO A 175 6.63 -8.84 -5.51
CA PRO A 175 6.70 -8.86 -4.05
C PRO A 175 7.55 -7.74 -3.44
N PHE A 176 8.73 -7.41 -4.02
CA PHE A 176 9.55 -6.30 -3.55
C PHE A 176 8.84 -4.95 -3.72
N LEU A 177 8.21 -4.72 -4.86
CA LEU A 177 7.44 -3.52 -5.13
C LEU A 177 6.29 -3.36 -4.12
N TYR A 178 5.54 -4.43 -3.86
CA TYR A 178 4.43 -4.43 -2.88
C TYR A 178 4.91 -4.17 -1.47
N LEU A 179 6.03 -4.78 -1.03
CA LEU A 179 6.61 -4.51 0.29
C LEU A 179 6.95 -3.02 0.46
N GLY A 180 7.46 -2.38 -0.59
CA GLY A 180 7.72 -0.94 -0.59
C GLY A 180 6.43 -0.11 -0.50
N TYR A 181 5.46 -0.37 -1.37
CA TYR A 181 4.17 0.33 -1.40
C TYR A 181 3.44 0.22 -0.07
N VAL A 182 3.20 -1.01 0.37
CA VAL A 182 2.41 -1.30 1.58
C VAL A 182 3.12 -0.79 2.83
N GLY A 183 4.46 -0.87 2.85
CA GLY A 183 5.28 -0.42 3.97
C GLY A 183 5.12 1.07 4.28
N LEU A 184 4.78 1.92 3.29
CA LEU A 184 4.55 3.35 3.47
C LEU A 184 3.27 3.66 4.27
N ALA A 185 2.36 2.71 4.45
CA ALA A 185 1.21 2.87 5.35
C ALA A 185 1.65 3.04 6.82
N VAL A 186 2.79 2.45 7.22
CA VAL A 186 3.27 2.53 8.61
C VAL A 186 3.67 3.95 9.01
N PRO A 187 4.60 4.65 8.33
CA PRO A 187 4.95 6.03 8.68
C PRO A 187 3.74 6.97 8.56
N TYR A 188 2.85 6.77 7.58
CA TYR A 188 1.60 7.53 7.48
C TYR A 188 0.73 7.35 8.73
N ALA A 189 0.47 6.12 9.15
CA ALA A 189 -0.36 5.84 10.32
C ALA A 189 0.22 6.43 11.62
N PHE A 190 1.54 6.36 11.80
CA PHE A 190 2.20 6.98 12.94
C PHE A 190 2.15 8.51 12.90
N ALA A 191 2.29 9.15 11.74
CA ALA A 191 2.14 10.59 11.59
C ALA A 191 0.74 11.05 12.00
N MET A 192 -0.30 10.38 11.50
CA MET A 192 -1.68 10.67 11.87
C MET A 192 -1.95 10.41 13.37
N ALA A 193 -1.46 9.30 13.89
CA ALA A 193 -1.60 8.96 15.32
C ALA A 193 -0.86 9.93 16.24
N ALA A 194 0.32 10.39 15.86
CA ALA A 194 1.08 11.39 16.62
C ALA A 194 0.32 12.71 16.74
N LEU A 195 -0.27 13.18 15.62
CA LEU A 195 -1.10 14.38 15.59
C LEU A 195 -2.36 14.22 16.45
N LEU A 196 -3.05 13.08 16.35
CA LEU A 196 -4.28 12.80 17.10
C LEU A 196 -4.03 12.67 18.60
N SER A 197 -2.96 11.97 19.01
CA SER A 197 -2.61 11.74 20.43
C SER A 197 -1.96 12.96 21.10
N ARG A 198 -1.49 13.95 20.33
CA ARG A 198 -0.69 15.09 20.82
C ARG A 198 0.63 14.68 21.50
N THR A 199 1.06 13.48 21.25
CA THR A 199 2.33 12.93 21.75
C THR A 199 3.25 12.64 20.56
N LEU A 200 4.51 12.35 20.81
CA LEU A 200 5.51 12.08 19.77
C LEU A 200 5.65 13.21 18.72
N ARG A 201 5.46 14.47 19.09
CA ARG A 201 5.49 15.64 18.19
C ARG A 201 6.66 15.63 17.19
N ASP A 202 7.88 15.38 17.68
CA ASP A 202 9.09 15.30 16.86
C ASP A 202 9.65 13.89 16.74
N GLU A 203 9.20 12.97 17.59
CA GLU A 203 9.76 11.63 17.71
C GLU A 203 9.13 10.62 16.76
N TRP A 204 7.94 10.91 16.20
CA TRP A 204 7.27 9.97 15.31
C TRP A 204 8.10 9.63 14.06
N ALA A 205 8.83 10.62 13.52
CA ALA A 205 9.72 10.41 12.38
C ALA A 205 10.90 9.49 12.76
N ALA A 206 11.49 9.69 13.95
CA ALA A 206 12.55 8.82 14.46
C ALA A 206 12.05 7.40 14.76
N VAL A 207 10.85 7.27 15.35
CA VAL A 207 10.20 5.98 15.62
C VAL A 207 9.96 5.21 14.33
N THR A 208 9.51 5.87 13.27
CA THR A 208 9.17 5.25 11.99
C THR A 208 10.33 5.17 11.00
N ARG A 209 11.48 5.80 11.28
CA ARG A 209 12.62 5.87 10.35
C ARG A 209 13.02 4.53 9.76
N ARG A 210 13.12 3.46 10.58
CA ARG A 210 13.49 2.12 10.09
C ARG A 210 12.44 1.53 9.16
N TRP A 211 11.16 1.79 9.42
CA TRP A 211 10.05 1.35 8.57
C TRP A 211 10.09 2.07 7.23
N THR A 212 10.29 3.39 7.26
CA THR A 212 10.40 4.22 6.06
C THR A 212 11.60 3.82 5.21
N MET A 213 12.77 3.61 5.84
CA MET A 213 13.98 3.15 5.13
C MET A 213 13.80 1.75 4.53
N ALA A 214 13.15 0.83 5.25
CA ALA A 214 12.86 -0.50 4.74
C ALA A 214 11.88 -0.44 3.55
N ALA A 215 10.79 0.33 3.66
CA ALA A 215 9.84 0.54 2.57
C ALA A 215 10.52 1.18 1.34
N TRP A 216 11.35 2.21 1.55
CA TRP A 216 12.14 2.86 0.51
C TRP A 216 13.11 1.88 -0.16
N ALA A 217 13.82 1.05 0.60
CA ALA A 217 14.76 0.07 0.06
C ALA A 217 14.03 -1.02 -0.76
N PHE A 218 12.91 -1.54 -0.27
CA PHE A 218 12.08 -2.48 -1.00
C PHE A 218 11.54 -1.86 -2.30
N LEU A 219 11.05 -0.63 -2.25
CA LEU A 219 10.54 0.08 -3.41
C LEU A 219 11.65 0.33 -4.43
N THR A 220 12.84 0.76 -3.98
CA THR A 220 14.02 0.92 -4.83
C THR A 220 14.39 -0.39 -5.53
N THR A 221 14.48 -1.49 -4.76
CA THR A 221 14.79 -2.82 -5.31
C THR A 221 13.71 -3.25 -6.30
N GLY A 222 12.43 -3.05 -5.96
CA GLY A 222 11.31 -3.34 -6.85
C GLY A 222 11.39 -2.58 -8.17
N ILE A 223 11.66 -1.28 -8.14
CA ILE A 223 11.81 -0.44 -9.34
C ILE A 223 12.99 -0.94 -10.21
N VAL A 224 14.15 -1.20 -9.61
CA VAL A 224 15.34 -1.67 -10.34
C VAL A 224 15.11 -3.04 -10.98
N LEU A 225 14.49 -3.98 -10.25
CA LEU A 225 14.14 -5.30 -10.80
C LEU A 225 13.07 -5.19 -11.90
N GLY A 226 12.13 -4.26 -11.78
CA GLY A 226 11.13 -3.97 -12.82
C GLY A 226 11.76 -3.39 -14.07
N ALA A 227 12.70 -2.47 -13.93
CA ALA A 227 13.46 -1.90 -15.04
C ALA A 227 14.26 -2.98 -15.77
N TRP A 228 14.90 -3.89 -15.04
CA TRP A 228 15.60 -5.03 -15.64
C TRP A 228 14.61 -5.97 -16.37
N TRP A 229 13.49 -6.31 -15.75
CA TRP A 229 12.45 -7.14 -16.38
C TRP A 229 11.89 -6.50 -17.64
N SER A 230 11.62 -5.18 -17.62
CA SER A 230 11.18 -4.39 -18.76
C SER A 230 12.16 -4.49 -19.94
N TYR A 231 13.46 -4.36 -19.68
CA TYR A 231 14.51 -4.46 -20.68
C TYR A 231 14.55 -5.84 -21.37
N GLU A 232 14.34 -6.92 -20.63
CA GLU A 232 14.45 -8.29 -21.18
C GLU A 232 13.16 -8.79 -21.83
N VAL A 233 11.99 -8.33 -21.37
CA VAL A 233 10.69 -8.92 -21.75
C VAL A 233 9.87 -8.00 -22.65
N LEU A 234 9.94 -6.68 -22.43
CA LEU A 234 9.13 -5.73 -23.17
C LEU A 234 9.87 -5.21 -24.41
N GLY A 235 9.13 -5.07 -25.53
CA GLY A 235 9.72 -4.84 -26.85
C GLY A 235 10.27 -3.45 -27.14
N TRP A 236 10.29 -2.52 -26.19
CA TRP A 236 10.81 -1.16 -26.41
C TRP A 236 12.33 -1.00 -26.24
N GLY A 237 13.05 -2.06 -25.87
CA GLY A 237 14.52 -2.09 -25.83
C GLY A 237 15.17 -1.16 -24.81
N GLY A 238 14.49 -0.82 -23.71
CA GLY A 238 14.98 0.08 -22.67
C GLY A 238 14.56 -0.35 -21.29
N TYR A 239 15.26 0.19 -20.25
CA TYR A 239 14.97 -0.06 -18.85
C TYR A 239 13.76 0.73 -18.34
N TRP A 240 13.32 1.77 -19.07
CA TRP A 240 12.24 2.67 -18.67
C TRP A 240 11.55 3.26 -19.91
N ALA A 241 10.24 3.14 -19.95
CA ALA A 241 9.43 3.63 -21.07
C ALA A 241 8.55 4.84 -20.71
N TRP A 242 8.59 5.30 -19.46
CA TRP A 242 7.66 6.28 -18.93
C TRP A 242 6.20 5.82 -18.97
N ASP A 243 6.01 4.49 -18.93
CA ASP A 243 4.69 3.88 -18.81
C ASP A 243 4.01 4.39 -17.54
N PRO A 244 2.68 4.65 -17.55
CA PRO A 244 1.96 5.13 -16.36
C PRO A 244 2.14 4.29 -15.12
N VAL A 245 2.36 2.98 -15.22
CA VAL A 245 2.59 2.08 -14.10
C VAL A 245 4.01 2.18 -13.56
N GLU A 246 5.00 2.35 -14.44
CA GLU A 246 6.38 2.69 -14.06
C GLU A 246 6.41 4.02 -13.29
N ASN A 247 5.75 5.04 -13.84
CA ASN A 247 5.62 6.36 -13.22
C ASN A 247 4.91 6.27 -11.86
N ALA A 248 3.88 5.43 -11.75
CA ALA A 248 3.17 5.20 -10.50
C ALA A 248 4.09 4.65 -9.39
N ALA A 249 5.12 3.87 -9.73
CA ALA A 249 6.12 3.41 -8.78
C ALA A 249 7.15 4.49 -8.41
N LEU A 250 7.53 5.31 -9.37
CA LEU A 250 8.51 6.39 -9.18
C LEU A 250 7.97 7.52 -8.28
N LEU A 251 6.70 7.87 -8.41
CA LEU A 251 6.08 8.98 -7.68
C LEU A 251 6.20 8.86 -6.14
N PRO A 252 5.75 7.76 -5.49
CA PRO A 252 5.92 7.61 -4.04
C PRO A 252 7.40 7.45 -3.64
N TRP A 253 8.24 6.89 -4.51
CA TRP A 253 9.68 6.79 -4.26
C TRP A 253 10.34 8.17 -4.16
N LEU A 254 10.01 9.10 -5.05
CA LEU A 254 10.49 10.49 -5.00
C LEU A 254 10.00 11.20 -3.74
N ALA A 255 8.71 11.07 -3.38
CA ALA A 255 8.12 11.71 -2.21
C ALA A 255 8.73 11.18 -0.90
N VAL A 256 8.92 9.87 -0.76
CA VAL A 256 9.53 9.28 0.43
C VAL A 256 11.04 9.58 0.51
N THR A 257 11.72 9.72 -0.63
CA THR A 257 13.12 10.17 -0.68
C THR A 257 13.24 11.59 -0.12
N ALA A 258 12.35 12.50 -0.53
CA ALA A 258 12.28 13.84 0.03
C ALA A 258 12.01 13.81 1.55
N PHE A 259 11.06 12.98 1.99
CA PHE A 259 10.78 12.81 3.41
C PHE A 259 11.99 12.32 4.22
N LEU A 260 12.72 11.31 3.74
CA LEU A 260 13.91 10.78 4.43
C LEU A 260 14.99 11.85 4.65
N HIS A 261 15.17 12.75 3.69
CA HIS A 261 16.12 13.86 3.82
C HIS A 261 15.65 14.90 4.84
N SER A 262 14.39 15.34 4.78
CA SER A 262 13.87 16.36 5.68
C SER A 262 13.57 15.85 7.09
N ALA A 263 13.30 14.57 7.26
CA ALA A 263 13.15 13.94 8.57
C ALA A 263 14.41 14.09 9.43
N ILE A 264 15.60 14.06 8.82
CA ILE A 264 16.89 14.32 9.51
C ILE A 264 16.92 15.74 10.10
N VAL A 265 16.37 16.71 9.36
CA VAL A 265 16.29 18.12 9.82
C VAL A 265 15.29 18.23 10.98
N GLN A 266 14.14 17.57 10.90
CA GLN A 266 13.17 17.55 11.98
C GLN A 266 13.74 16.92 13.26
N GLU A 267 14.40 15.77 13.15
CA GLU A 267 15.00 15.08 14.30
C GLU A 267 16.06 15.93 15.01
N ARG A 268 16.87 16.69 14.27
CA ARG A 268 17.99 17.46 14.81
C ARG A 268 17.66 18.88 15.20
N ARG A 269 16.73 19.54 14.48
CA ARG A 269 16.46 20.96 14.58
C ARG A 269 15.03 21.30 14.95
N ARG A 270 14.12 20.33 14.97
CA ARG A 270 12.67 20.51 15.20
C ARG A 270 12.02 21.47 14.18
N LEU A 271 12.55 21.50 12.96
CA LEU A 271 12.06 22.24 11.81
C LEU A 271 11.39 21.30 10.79
N LEU A 272 10.63 21.87 9.87
CA LEU A 272 9.97 21.16 8.76
C LEU A 272 8.89 20.15 9.21
N ARG A 273 8.23 20.37 10.35
CA ARG A 273 7.17 19.49 10.89
C ARG A 273 6.00 19.35 9.92
N LEU A 274 5.42 20.47 9.48
CA LEU A 274 4.32 20.46 8.50
C LEU A 274 4.76 19.83 7.17
N TRP A 275 5.96 20.18 6.71
CA TRP A 275 6.55 19.67 5.49
C TRP A 275 6.66 18.14 5.52
N ASN A 276 7.19 17.57 6.61
CA ASN A 276 7.33 16.13 6.77
C ASN A 276 6.00 15.40 6.89
N CYS A 277 5.02 15.97 7.59
CA CYS A 277 3.67 15.44 7.60
C CYS A 277 3.05 15.42 6.18
N ALA A 278 3.21 16.52 5.42
CA ALA A 278 2.71 16.62 4.06
C ALA A 278 3.39 15.59 3.12
N LEU A 279 4.72 15.41 3.23
CA LEU A 279 5.46 14.44 2.42
C LEU A 279 5.05 13.00 2.70
N VAL A 280 4.83 12.62 3.96
CA VAL A 280 4.37 11.27 4.31
C VAL A 280 2.95 11.02 3.84
N ILE A 281 2.06 12.02 3.98
CA ILE A 281 0.70 11.94 3.45
C ILE A 281 0.75 11.80 1.93
N LEU A 282 1.52 12.63 1.23
CA LEU A 282 1.70 12.59 -0.21
C LEU A 282 2.25 11.23 -0.66
N ALA A 283 3.31 10.72 -0.03
CA ALA A 283 3.88 9.43 -0.36
C ALA A 283 2.85 8.30 -0.26
N PHE A 284 2.04 8.28 0.81
CA PHE A 284 1.00 7.27 0.98
C PHE A 284 -0.15 7.44 -0.04
N LEU A 285 -0.61 8.66 -0.30
CA LEU A 285 -1.63 8.93 -1.32
C LEU A 285 -1.15 8.52 -2.71
N LEU A 286 0.13 8.73 -3.03
CA LEU A 286 0.72 8.30 -4.30
C LEU A 286 0.81 6.78 -4.43
N THR A 287 0.99 6.02 -3.33
CA THR A 287 0.87 4.55 -3.38
C THR A 287 -0.55 4.08 -3.66
N LEU A 288 -1.55 4.73 -3.07
CA LEU A 288 -2.96 4.45 -3.36
C LEU A 288 -3.31 4.82 -4.80
N PHE A 289 -2.81 5.97 -5.28
CA PHE A 289 -2.98 6.41 -6.66
C PHE A 289 -2.32 5.44 -7.65
N GLY A 290 -1.10 4.98 -7.37
CA GLY A 290 -0.43 3.95 -8.20
C GLY A 290 -1.21 2.64 -8.21
N THR A 291 -1.78 2.23 -7.07
CA THR A 291 -2.66 1.06 -6.96
C THR A 291 -3.95 1.25 -7.77
N PHE A 292 -4.51 2.46 -7.77
CA PHE A 292 -5.65 2.84 -8.62
C PHE A 292 -5.30 2.73 -10.11
N LEU A 293 -4.19 3.33 -10.56
CA LEU A 293 -3.78 3.32 -11.97
C LEU A 293 -3.63 1.89 -12.51
N THR A 294 -3.01 1.01 -11.73
CA THR A 294 -2.74 -0.38 -12.15
C THR A 294 -3.98 -1.27 -12.18
N ARG A 295 -5.08 -0.89 -11.50
CA ARG A 295 -6.25 -1.76 -11.27
C ARG A 295 -7.58 -1.19 -11.79
N SER A 296 -7.63 0.10 -12.14
CA SER A 296 -8.86 0.71 -12.64
C SER A 296 -9.15 0.35 -14.09
N GLY A 297 -8.14 -0.08 -14.87
CA GLY A 297 -8.25 -0.30 -16.30
C GLY A 297 -8.49 0.99 -17.13
N ILE A 298 -8.32 2.15 -16.51
CA ILE A 298 -8.52 3.45 -17.18
C ILE A 298 -7.37 3.75 -18.14
N LEU A 299 -6.18 3.20 -17.90
CA LEU A 299 -5.01 3.42 -18.75
C LEU A 299 -4.73 2.24 -19.66
N ALA A 300 -4.46 2.52 -20.94
CA ALA A 300 -3.86 1.57 -21.85
C ALA A 300 -2.38 1.38 -21.46
N SER A 301 -2.08 0.34 -20.70
CA SER A 301 -0.72 -0.04 -20.31
C SER A 301 -0.56 -1.55 -20.44
N VAL A 302 0.65 -1.99 -20.78
CA VAL A 302 1.04 -3.41 -20.78
C VAL A 302 0.96 -4.02 -19.37
N HIS A 303 0.89 -3.18 -18.33
CA HIS A 303 0.76 -3.54 -16.94
C HIS A 303 -0.68 -3.44 -16.40
N ALA A 304 -1.66 -2.99 -17.22
CA ALA A 304 -3.06 -2.92 -16.81
C ALA A 304 -3.69 -4.32 -16.88
N PHE A 305 -4.27 -4.77 -15.77
CA PHE A 305 -4.75 -6.15 -15.67
C PHE A 305 -6.19 -6.34 -16.13
N THR A 306 -7.08 -5.36 -15.94
CA THR A 306 -8.50 -5.45 -16.34
C THR A 306 -9.21 -4.11 -16.24
N VAL A 307 -10.30 -3.94 -17.01
CA VAL A 307 -11.31 -2.89 -16.77
C VAL A 307 -12.21 -3.37 -15.63
N SER A 308 -12.24 -2.66 -14.49
CA SER A 308 -13.03 -3.09 -13.34
C SER A 308 -13.76 -1.93 -12.64
N LEU A 309 -14.84 -2.25 -11.91
CA LEU A 309 -15.59 -1.32 -11.06
C LEU A 309 -14.80 -0.83 -9.83
N ILE A 310 -13.58 -1.29 -9.64
CA ILE A 310 -12.72 -0.95 -8.49
C ILE A 310 -12.23 0.50 -8.56
N GLY A 311 -12.08 1.06 -9.77
CA GLY A 311 -11.60 2.43 -9.97
C GLY A 311 -12.31 3.48 -9.13
N PRO A 312 -13.65 3.62 -9.22
CA PRO A 312 -14.41 4.57 -8.42
C PRO A 312 -14.26 4.39 -6.91
N LEU A 313 -14.17 3.13 -6.44
CA LEU A 313 -13.98 2.82 -5.02
C LEU A 313 -12.59 3.25 -4.52
N PHE A 314 -11.55 3.07 -5.33
CA PHE A 314 -10.22 3.59 -5.02
C PHE A 314 -10.19 5.12 -4.98
N LEU A 315 -10.83 5.81 -5.93
CA LEU A 315 -10.92 7.28 -5.92
C LEU A 315 -11.65 7.79 -4.67
N LEU A 316 -12.74 7.15 -4.30
CA LEU A 316 -13.47 7.47 -3.07
C LEU A 316 -12.56 7.27 -1.83
N PHE A 317 -11.80 6.17 -1.79
CA PHE A 317 -10.89 5.89 -0.68
C PHE A 317 -9.73 6.89 -0.63
N ILE A 318 -9.13 7.24 -1.77
CA ILE A 318 -8.09 8.29 -1.86
C ILE A 318 -8.64 9.62 -1.35
N ALA A 319 -9.85 10.00 -1.79
CA ALA A 319 -10.51 11.22 -1.32
C ALA A 319 -10.78 11.19 0.19
N ALA A 320 -11.22 10.05 0.73
CA ALA A 320 -11.45 9.87 2.16
C ALA A 320 -10.15 9.97 2.98
N VAL A 321 -9.06 9.34 2.52
CA VAL A 321 -7.73 9.42 3.15
C VAL A 321 -7.19 10.85 3.10
N LEU A 322 -7.34 11.55 1.97
CA LEU A 322 -6.95 12.95 1.83
C LEU A 322 -7.75 13.85 2.78
N ALA A 323 -9.08 13.71 2.78
CA ALA A 323 -9.97 14.49 3.64
C ALA A 323 -9.66 14.26 5.13
N PHE A 324 -9.46 13.00 5.53
CA PHE A 324 -9.04 12.64 6.90
C PHE A 324 -7.70 13.29 7.26
N SER A 325 -6.71 13.20 6.38
CA SER A 325 -5.38 13.76 6.60
C SER A 325 -5.41 15.28 6.74
N LEU A 326 -6.14 15.97 5.85
CA LEU A 326 -6.33 17.41 5.91
C LEU A 326 -7.09 17.84 7.17
N ALA A 327 -8.16 17.13 7.54
CA ALA A 327 -8.90 17.38 8.77
C ALA A 327 -8.01 17.27 10.00
N VAL A 328 -7.19 16.21 10.11
CA VAL A 328 -6.24 16.03 11.21
C VAL A 328 -5.20 17.14 11.24
N LEU A 329 -4.62 17.52 10.10
CA LEU A 329 -3.65 18.61 10.01
C LEU A 329 -4.26 19.96 10.44
N LEU A 330 -5.47 20.27 9.97
CA LEU A 330 -6.16 21.52 10.30
C LEU A 330 -6.53 21.58 11.79
N LEU A 331 -7.06 20.48 12.34
CA LEU A 331 -7.42 20.39 13.76
C LEU A 331 -6.20 20.42 14.70
N ARG A 332 -5.02 20.07 14.19
CA ARG A 332 -3.77 19.94 14.94
C ARG A 332 -2.67 20.87 14.42
N ARG A 333 -3.04 21.95 13.73
CA ARG A 333 -2.12 22.94 13.15
C ARG A 333 -1.12 23.53 14.14
N ASP A 334 -1.48 23.57 15.41
CA ASP A 334 -0.62 24.00 16.51
C ASP A 334 0.59 23.09 16.71
N GLN A 335 0.47 21.80 16.40
CA GLN A 335 1.53 20.82 16.61
C GLN A 335 2.53 20.75 15.45
N VAL A 336 2.16 21.22 14.27
CA VAL A 336 3.02 21.22 13.07
C VAL A 336 3.72 22.56 12.84
N ARG A 337 3.54 23.54 13.72
CA ARG A 337 4.31 24.80 13.67
C ARG A 337 5.75 24.55 14.09
N ASP A 338 6.66 25.09 13.29
CA ASP A 338 8.09 25.07 13.60
C ASP A 338 8.40 26.04 14.76
N GLU A 339 9.38 25.69 15.59
CA GLU A 339 9.79 26.49 16.75
C GLU A 339 10.98 27.41 16.46
N GLY A 340 11.48 27.41 15.22
CA GLY A 340 12.65 28.18 14.80
C GLY A 340 12.60 28.61 13.35
N ALA A 341 13.66 29.28 12.90
CA ALA A 341 13.89 29.65 11.51
C ALA A 341 15.09 28.88 10.94
N LEU A 342 15.17 28.79 9.63
CA LEU A 342 16.35 28.24 8.96
C LEU A 342 17.59 29.08 9.31
N PRO A 343 18.73 28.45 9.66
CA PRO A 343 19.87 29.17 10.25
C PRO A 343 20.58 30.09 9.25
N ALA A 344 20.60 29.77 7.97
CA ALA A 344 21.19 30.59 6.90
C ALA A 344 20.72 30.07 5.52
N TYR A 345 20.80 30.92 4.50
CA TYR A 345 20.47 30.55 3.11
C TYR A 345 21.41 29.47 2.55
N LEU A 346 22.66 29.36 2.99
CA LEU A 346 23.64 28.36 2.60
C LEU A 346 23.94 27.42 3.78
N SER A 347 22.90 26.87 4.39
CA SER A 347 23.02 25.85 5.43
C SER A 347 22.71 24.45 4.86
N ARG A 348 23.13 23.39 5.58
CA ARG A 348 22.77 22.01 5.22
C ARG A 348 21.26 21.81 5.20
N GLU A 349 20.56 22.43 6.13
CA GLU A 349 19.11 22.39 6.26
C GLU A 349 18.43 22.99 5.02
N THR A 350 18.92 24.12 4.54
CA THR A 350 18.42 24.78 3.33
C THR A 350 18.72 23.96 2.08
N LEU A 351 19.90 23.32 1.99
CA LEU A 351 20.22 22.42 0.87
C LEU A 351 19.32 21.17 0.87
N PHE A 352 18.98 20.59 2.02
CA PHE A 352 17.99 19.52 2.09
C PHE A 352 16.61 19.99 1.64
N LEU A 353 16.19 21.19 2.02
CA LEU A 353 14.91 21.76 1.57
C LEU A 353 14.91 21.99 0.06
N LEU A 354 16.00 22.55 -0.50
CA LEU A 354 16.14 22.71 -1.95
C LEU A 354 16.05 21.37 -2.69
N ASN A 355 16.78 20.36 -2.20
CA ASN A 355 16.68 19.01 -2.76
C ASN A 355 15.25 18.46 -2.73
N ASN A 356 14.52 18.68 -1.62
CA ASN A 356 13.13 18.28 -1.52
C ASN A 356 12.23 19.01 -2.51
N VAL A 357 12.44 20.31 -2.72
CA VAL A 357 11.69 21.09 -3.72
C VAL A 357 11.94 20.53 -5.12
N LEU A 358 13.19 20.22 -5.47
CA LEU A 358 13.52 19.62 -6.77
C LEU A 358 12.85 18.24 -6.93
N LEU A 359 12.86 17.39 -5.90
CA LEU A 359 12.17 16.10 -5.94
C LEU A 359 10.65 16.27 -6.11
N LEU A 360 10.04 17.27 -5.43
CA LEU A 360 8.60 17.54 -5.60
C LEU A 360 8.27 18.14 -6.97
N VAL A 361 9.15 18.92 -7.57
CA VAL A 361 8.98 19.37 -8.97
C VAL A 361 8.97 18.16 -9.89
N LEU A 362 9.87 17.18 -9.69
CA LEU A 362 9.85 15.92 -10.43
C LEU A 362 8.54 15.14 -10.19
N VAL A 363 8.07 15.03 -8.94
CA VAL A 363 6.77 14.41 -8.63
C VAL A 363 5.65 15.10 -9.43
N ALA A 364 5.58 16.44 -9.39
CA ALA A 364 4.55 17.19 -10.09
C ALA A 364 4.63 17.00 -11.60
N THR A 365 5.83 17.04 -12.18
CA THR A 365 6.05 16.85 -13.64
C THR A 365 5.60 15.44 -14.07
N VAL A 366 6.06 14.40 -13.38
CA VAL A 366 5.72 13.01 -13.71
C VAL A 366 4.24 12.75 -13.48
N PHE A 367 3.67 13.25 -12.37
CA PHE A 367 2.24 13.12 -12.08
C PHE A 367 1.37 13.77 -13.16
N LEU A 368 1.65 15.02 -13.51
CA LEU A 368 0.90 15.74 -14.53
C LEU A 368 1.02 15.07 -15.90
N GLY A 369 2.23 14.63 -16.30
CA GLY A 369 2.44 13.89 -17.55
C GLY A 369 1.69 12.55 -17.57
N THR A 370 1.58 11.88 -16.44
CA THR A 370 0.86 10.60 -16.34
C THR A 370 -0.65 10.78 -16.35
N VAL A 371 -1.18 11.85 -15.71
CA VAL A 371 -2.62 12.10 -15.61
C VAL A 371 -3.17 12.86 -16.84
N PHE A 372 -2.35 13.61 -17.53
CA PHE A 372 -2.77 14.45 -18.66
C PHE A 372 -3.56 13.67 -19.74
N PRO A 373 -3.12 12.50 -20.23
CA PRO A 373 -3.90 11.73 -21.18
C PRO A 373 -5.31 11.37 -20.68
N LEU A 374 -5.43 11.00 -19.39
CA LEU A 374 -6.72 10.67 -18.79
C LEU A 374 -7.69 11.85 -18.76
N VAL A 375 -7.16 13.05 -18.47
CA VAL A 375 -7.99 14.27 -18.46
C VAL A 375 -8.45 14.61 -19.87
N VAL A 376 -7.56 14.47 -20.88
CA VAL A 376 -7.92 14.73 -22.28
C VAL A 376 -9.00 13.75 -22.75
N GLU A 377 -8.86 12.45 -22.46
CA GLU A 377 -9.85 11.43 -22.84
C GLU A 377 -11.20 11.64 -22.14
N ALA A 378 -11.20 12.19 -20.91
CA ALA A 378 -12.43 12.44 -20.16
C ALA A 378 -13.19 13.69 -20.63
N VAL A 379 -12.51 14.62 -21.36
CA VAL A 379 -13.09 15.91 -21.81
C VAL A 379 -13.36 15.91 -23.31
N ALA A 380 -12.70 15.06 -24.10
CA ALA A 380 -12.91 14.90 -25.54
C ALA A 380 -14.10 14.01 -25.85
#